data_c664c9317f3add66c16306afe3476516
#
_entry.id   c664c9317f3add66c16306afe3476516
#
_cell.length_a   1.000
_cell.length_b   1.000
_cell.length_c   1.000
_cell.angle_alpha   90.00
_cell.angle_beta   90.00
_cell.angle_gamma   90.00
#
_symmetry.space_group_name_H-M   'P 1'
#
loop_
_entity.id
_entity.type
_entity.pdbx_description
1 polymer ?
#
loop_
_entity_poly.entity_id
_entity_poly.type
_entity_poly.pdbx_seq_one_letter_code
_entity_poly.pdbx_strand_id
1 'polypeptide(L)'
;MKKALCALCLTVWIFVSVFPCMASDINIYINGESQQFEPAAFISENRTMVPMRAIFEKLGAELFWDDIKKEVTAKRNGNEIKLAIGDTLAHLNASQIILDAPAVIVNSRTMVPLRFVSESLGANVAWDAETRTVSINDVPVSYAVTSVTASAD
;
A
#
# COMPACT_ATOMS: atom_id res chain seq x y z
N MET A 1 -45.99 -59.97 25.02
CA MET A 1 -45.87 -59.74 23.57
C MET A 1 -45.95 -58.25 23.33
N LYS A 2 -44.89 -57.54 23.40
CA LYS A 2 -44.81 -56.14 22.90
C LYS A 2 -43.38 -55.87 22.47
N LYS A 3 -43.19 -55.80 21.17
CA LYS A 3 -41.93 -55.56 20.53
C LYS A 3 -41.66 -54.04 20.56
N ALA A 4 -40.68 -53.60 21.32
CA ALA A 4 -40.20 -52.23 21.29
C ALA A 4 -39.19 -52.11 20.14
N LEU A 5 -39.57 -51.35 19.12
CA LEU A 5 -38.75 -50.97 17.98
C LEU A 5 -37.95 -49.76 18.36
N CYS A 6 -36.67 -49.94 18.66
CA CYS A 6 -35.75 -48.88 18.98
C CYS A 6 -35.31 -48.21 17.67
N ALA A 7 -35.88 -47.07 17.37
CA ALA A 7 -35.45 -46.24 16.22
C ALA A 7 -34.12 -45.52 16.59
N LEU A 8 -33.03 -46.01 16.04
CA LEU A 8 -31.73 -45.41 16.16
C LEU A 8 -31.63 -44.20 15.22
N CYS A 9 -31.93 -43.01 15.73
CA CYS A 9 -31.71 -41.77 15.02
C CYS A 9 -30.20 -41.51 14.94
N LEU A 10 -29.62 -41.87 13.83
CA LEU A 10 -28.27 -41.47 13.44
C LEU A 10 -28.33 -39.98 13.02
N THR A 11 -28.08 -39.09 13.98
CA THR A 11 -27.81 -37.68 13.68
C THR A 11 -26.39 -37.56 13.12
N VAL A 12 -26.28 -37.61 11.80
CA VAL A 12 -25.08 -37.23 11.10
C VAL A 12 -24.86 -35.73 11.29
N TRP A 13 -24.02 -35.36 12.24
CA TRP A 13 -23.51 -34.00 12.36
C TRP A 13 -22.55 -33.76 11.20
N ILE A 14 -23.04 -33.14 10.15
CA ILE A 14 -22.21 -32.59 9.09
C ILE A 14 -21.45 -31.42 9.69
N PHE A 15 -20.23 -31.66 10.09
CA PHE A 15 -19.26 -30.63 10.45
C PHE A 15 -18.87 -29.91 9.14
N VAL A 16 -19.65 -28.91 8.75
CA VAL A 16 -19.23 -28.00 7.70
C VAL A 16 -18.07 -27.22 8.29
N SER A 17 -16.86 -27.68 8.00
CA SER A 17 -15.64 -26.91 8.24
C SER A 17 -15.73 -25.68 7.34
N VAL A 18 -16.23 -24.57 7.88
CA VAL A 18 -16.06 -23.27 7.29
C VAL A 18 -14.57 -22.97 7.42
N PHE A 19 -13.80 -23.34 6.40
CA PHE A 19 -12.48 -22.79 6.23
C PHE A 19 -12.67 -21.28 6.04
N PRO A 20 -12.17 -20.43 6.96
CA PRO A 20 -12.10 -19.02 6.64
C PRO A 20 -11.24 -18.94 5.37
N CYS A 21 -11.83 -18.46 4.29
CA CYS A 21 -11.06 -18.00 3.14
C CYS A 21 -10.16 -16.89 3.71
N MET A 22 -8.95 -17.25 4.05
CA MET A 22 -7.90 -16.30 4.38
C MET A 22 -7.66 -15.54 3.08
N ALA A 23 -8.39 -14.44 2.87
CA ALA A 23 -7.91 -13.40 2.01
C ALA A 23 -6.53 -13.07 2.59
N SER A 24 -5.47 -13.55 1.94
CA SER A 24 -4.13 -13.34 2.46
C SER A 24 -3.84 -11.86 2.34
N ASP A 25 -3.91 -11.18 3.47
CA ASP A 25 -3.67 -9.76 3.58
C ASP A 25 -2.26 -9.44 3.06
N ILE A 26 -2.14 -8.29 2.43
CA ILE A 26 -0.84 -7.78 2.00
C ILE A 26 -0.19 -7.17 3.24
N ASN A 27 0.96 -7.70 3.61
CA ASN A 27 1.76 -7.14 4.70
C ASN A 27 2.57 -5.96 4.17
N ILE A 28 2.54 -4.84 4.87
CA ILE A 28 3.32 -3.65 4.50
C ILE A 28 4.21 -3.27 5.66
N TYR A 29 5.50 -3.14 5.37
CA TYR A 29 6.50 -2.65 6.30
C TYR A 29 7.10 -1.35 5.78
N ILE A 30 7.20 -0.35 6.65
CA ILE A 30 7.90 0.92 6.36
C ILE A 30 9.05 1.03 7.37
N ASN A 31 10.28 1.08 6.88
CA ASN A 31 11.50 1.10 7.71
C ASN A 31 11.54 -0.04 8.74
N GLY A 32 11.04 -1.24 8.36
CA GLY A 32 10.98 -2.41 9.22
C GLY A 32 9.78 -2.45 10.19
N GLU A 33 8.97 -1.41 10.27
CA GLU A 33 7.75 -1.38 11.08
C GLU A 33 6.54 -1.86 10.29
N SER A 34 5.79 -2.82 10.83
CA SER A 34 4.54 -3.30 10.23
C SER A 34 3.48 -2.20 10.24
N GLN A 35 2.81 -2.02 9.11
CA GLN A 35 1.74 -1.03 8.95
C GLN A 35 0.41 -1.72 8.69
N GLN A 36 -0.64 -1.25 9.35
CA GLN A 36 -2.02 -1.63 9.07
C GLN A 36 -2.79 -0.41 8.59
N PHE A 37 -3.59 -0.60 7.55
CA PHE A 37 -4.34 0.48 6.92
C PHE A 37 -5.83 0.20 6.94
N GLU A 38 -6.62 1.28 6.98
CA GLU A 38 -8.07 1.23 6.81
C GLU A 38 -8.48 2.23 5.70
N PRO A 39 -8.98 1.76 4.55
CA PRO A 39 -9.13 0.36 4.15
C PRO A 39 -7.79 -0.36 3.95
N ALA A 40 -7.81 -1.70 4.07
CA ALA A 40 -6.64 -2.52 3.85
C ALA A 40 -6.09 -2.38 2.43
N ALA A 41 -4.79 -2.63 2.26
CA ALA A 41 -4.18 -2.69 0.94
C ALA A 41 -4.77 -3.86 0.13
N PHE A 42 -4.92 -3.67 -1.17
CA PHE A 42 -5.43 -4.70 -2.08
C PHE A 42 -4.69 -4.68 -3.42
N ILE A 43 -4.83 -5.74 -4.20
CA ILE A 43 -4.26 -5.81 -5.54
C ILE A 43 -5.33 -5.44 -6.56
N SER A 44 -5.04 -4.47 -7.43
CA SER A 44 -5.81 -4.10 -8.59
C SER A 44 -4.87 -3.98 -9.78
N GLU A 45 -5.22 -4.56 -10.93
CA GLU A 45 -4.41 -4.54 -12.15
C GLU A 45 -2.95 -4.93 -11.91
N ASN A 46 -2.74 -5.95 -11.07
CA ASN A 46 -1.42 -6.44 -10.66
C ASN A 46 -0.56 -5.39 -9.92
N ARG A 47 -1.18 -4.40 -9.30
CA ARG A 47 -0.54 -3.36 -8.47
C ARG A 47 -1.11 -3.37 -7.07
N THR A 48 -0.24 -3.19 -6.09
CA THR A 48 -0.66 -3.01 -4.69
C THR A 48 -1.19 -1.59 -4.52
N MET A 49 -2.45 -1.49 -4.19
CA MET A 49 -3.15 -0.24 -3.90
C MET A 49 -3.17 0.01 -2.41
N VAL A 50 -2.84 1.22 -1.99
CA VAL A 50 -2.75 1.60 -0.57
C VAL A 50 -3.44 2.94 -0.32
N PRO A 51 -3.92 3.19 0.91
CA PRO A 51 -4.48 4.48 1.27
C PRO A 51 -3.40 5.56 1.18
N MET A 52 -3.56 6.46 0.22
CA MET A 52 -2.58 7.48 -0.12
C MET A 52 -2.14 8.29 1.11
N ARG A 53 -3.09 8.87 1.85
CA ARG A 53 -2.77 9.72 3.00
C ARG A 53 -1.87 9.00 4.01
N ALA A 54 -2.20 7.77 4.34
CA ALA A 54 -1.46 7.00 5.35
C ALA A 54 0.00 6.76 4.93
N ILE A 55 0.25 6.44 3.66
CA ILE A 55 1.62 6.26 3.14
C ILE A 55 2.37 7.59 3.10
N PHE A 56 1.75 8.65 2.60
CA PHE A 56 2.41 9.95 2.50
C PHE A 56 2.81 10.51 3.87
N GLU A 57 1.90 10.42 4.86
CA GLU A 57 2.18 10.85 6.24
C GLU A 57 3.32 10.03 6.86
N LYS A 58 3.32 8.70 6.65
CA LYS A 58 4.40 7.83 7.14
C LYS A 58 5.76 8.11 6.50
N LEU A 59 5.76 8.52 5.24
CA LEU A 59 6.97 8.94 4.53
C LEU A 59 7.33 10.42 4.79
N GLY A 60 6.59 11.13 5.63
CA GLY A 60 6.86 12.53 5.97
C GLY A 60 6.59 13.51 4.84
N ALA A 61 5.67 13.20 3.93
CA ALA A 61 5.25 14.10 2.88
C ALA A 61 4.10 15.02 3.34
N GLU A 62 4.10 16.24 2.85
CA GLU A 62 3.00 17.17 3.00
C GLU A 62 1.96 16.94 1.92
N LEU A 63 0.67 16.94 2.29
CA LEU A 63 -0.45 16.66 1.40
C LEU A 63 -1.36 17.87 1.27
N PHE A 64 -1.71 18.20 0.01
CA PHE A 64 -2.67 19.20 -0.35
C PHE A 64 -3.74 18.58 -1.24
N TRP A 65 -5.01 18.86 -0.97
CA TRP A 65 -6.14 18.40 -1.75
C TRP A 65 -6.82 19.57 -2.46
N ASP A 66 -7.00 19.46 -3.77
CA ASP A 66 -7.79 20.39 -4.58
C ASP A 66 -9.15 19.73 -4.87
N ASP A 67 -10.21 20.23 -4.23
CA ASP A 67 -11.56 19.67 -4.37
C ASP A 67 -12.21 19.96 -5.73
N ILE A 68 -11.77 21.01 -6.41
CA ILE A 68 -12.29 21.37 -7.73
C ILE A 68 -11.71 20.46 -8.79
N LYS A 69 -10.41 20.25 -8.78
CA LYS A 69 -9.69 19.41 -9.73
C LYS A 69 -9.73 17.93 -9.36
N LYS A 70 -10.18 17.58 -8.13
CA LYS A 70 -10.06 16.23 -7.55
C LYS A 70 -8.62 15.73 -7.63
N GLU A 71 -7.69 16.60 -7.33
CA GLU A 71 -6.25 16.37 -7.43
C GLU A 71 -5.60 16.42 -6.06
N VAL A 72 -4.66 15.53 -5.84
CA VAL A 72 -3.75 15.55 -4.70
C VAL A 72 -2.41 16.07 -5.14
N THR A 73 -1.85 16.97 -4.35
CA THR A 73 -0.45 17.35 -4.42
C THR A 73 0.27 16.87 -3.18
N ALA A 74 1.34 16.11 -3.36
CA ALA A 74 2.23 15.68 -2.28
C ALA A 74 3.62 16.28 -2.48
N LYS A 75 4.23 16.75 -1.39
CA LYS A 75 5.57 17.35 -1.41
C LYS A 75 6.47 16.71 -0.37
N ARG A 76 7.69 16.34 -0.79
CA ARG A 76 8.72 15.81 0.10
C ARG A 76 10.11 15.98 -0.51
N ASN A 77 11.07 16.44 0.28
CA ASN A 77 12.49 16.53 -0.12
C ASN A 77 12.71 17.20 -1.49
N GLY A 78 11.94 18.23 -1.82
CA GLY A 78 12.02 18.92 -3.10
C GLY A 78 11.29 18.24 -4.26
N ASN A 79 10.71 17.06 -4.06
CA ASN A 79 9.83 16.42 -5.03
C ASN A 79 8.39 16.84 -4.80
N GLU A 80 7.69 17.12 -5.91
CA GLU A 80 6.26 17.40 -5.94
C GLU A 80 5.58 16.37 -6.84
N ILE A 81 4.58 15.66 -6.30
CA ILE A 81 3.73 14.75 -7.04
C ILE A 81 2.34 15.37 -7.13
N LYS A 82 1.75 15.36 -8.33
CA LYS A 82 0.34 15.67 -8.55
C LYS A 82 -0.36 14.51 -9.20
N LEU A 83 -1.54 14.17 -8.67
CA LEU A 83 -2.31 13.02 -9.09
C LEU A 83 -3.81 13.33 -9.02
N ALA A 84 -4.50 13.26 -10.16
CA ALA A 84 -5.96 13.38 -10.20
C ALA A 84 -6.63 12.02 -9.99
N ILE A 85 -7.79 12.02 -9.33
CA ILE A 85 -8.56 10.79 -9.10
C ILE A 85 -9.14 10.28 -10.42
N GLY A 86 -8.94 8.98 -10.68
CA GLY A 86 -9.42 8.31 -11.89
C GLY A 86 -8.53 8.49 -13.11
N ASP A 87 -7.46 9.29 -13.00
CA ASP A 87 -6.50 9.48 -14.08
C ASP A 87 -5.33 8.51 -13.94
N THR A 88 -4.78 8.09 -15.06
CA THR A 88 -3.52 7.34 -15.17
C THR A 88 -2.33 8.25 -15.40
N LEU A 89 -2.55 9.55 -15.56
CA LEU A 89 -1.48 10.53 -15.73
C LEU A 89 -1.18 11.22 -14.40
N ALA A 90 0.06 11.11 -13.97
CA ALA A 90 0.58 11.82 -12.81
C ALA A 90 1.70 12.78 -13.24
N HIS A 91 1.96 13.74 -12.40
CA HIS A 91 3.09 14.66 -12.55
C HIS A 91 4.08 14.46 -11.42
N LEU A 92 5.34 14.26 -11.75
CA LEU A 92 6.45 14.29 -10.81
C LEU A 92 7.35 15.46 -11.18
N ASN A 93 7.32 16.51 -10.37
CA ASN A 93 7.96 17.79 -10.67
C ASN A 93 7.46 18.35 -12.03
N ALA A 94 8.35 18.58 -12.96
CA ALA A 94 8.02 19.04 -14.33
C ALA A 94 7.74 17.90 -15.32
N SER A 95 7.87 16.63 -14.91
CA SER A 95 7.73 15.46 -15.77
C SER A 95 6.35 14.82 -15.63
N GLN A 96 5.80 14.34 -16.75
CA GLN A 96 4.61 13.51 -16.74
C GLN A 96 4.98 12.04 -16.65
N ILE A 97 4.24 11.29 -15.84
CA ILE A 97 4.41 9.85 -15.64
C ILE A 97 3.07 9.17 -15.85
N ILE A 98 3.07 8.08 -16.62
CA ILE A 98 1.89 7.23 -16.78
C ILE A 98 1.90 6.20 -15.67
N LEU A 99 0.79 6.14 -14.93
CA LEU A 99 0.57 5.13 -13.89
C LEU A 99 0.14 3.81 -14.50
N ASP A 100 0.62 2.73 -13.95
CA ASP A 100 0.19 1.36 -14.32
C ASP A 100 -1.24 1.04 -13.85
N ALA A 101 -1.77 1.79 -12.88
CA ALA A 101 -3.15 1.74 -12.43
C ALA A 101 -3.58 3.13 -11.93
N PRO A 102 -4.83 3.57 -12.20
CA PRO A 102 -5.31 4.88 -11.77
C PRO A 102 -5.52 4.94 -10.26
N ALA A 103 -5.45 6.16 -9.70
CA ALA A 103 -5.91 6.40 -8.35
C ALA A 103 -7.43 6.23 -8.28
N VAL A 104 -7.93 5.51 -7.27
CA VAL A 104 -9.36 5.21 -7.10
C VAL A 104 -9.82 5.55 -5.69
N ILE A 105 -11.13 5.79 -5.52
CA ILE A 105 -11.73 6.01 -4.21
C ILE A 105 -12.38 4.71 -3.72
N VAL A 106 -11.97 4.25 -2.54
CA VAL A 106 -12.56 3.10 -1.84
C VAL A 106 -12.86 3.54 -0.41
N ASN A 107 -14.11 3.32 0.05
CA ASN A 107 -14.55 3.71 1.40
C ASN A 107 -14.19 5.17 1.76
N SER A 108 -14.39 6.09 0.82
CA SER A 108 -14.03 7.53 0.95
C SER A 108 -12.53 7.79 1.18
N ARG A 109 -11.67 6.85 0.84
CA ARG A 109 -10.21 7.00 0.86
C ARG A 109 -9.66 6.89 -0.55
N THR A 110 -8.72 7.77 -0.89
CA THR A 110 -7.99 7.67 -2.14
C THR A 110 -6.94 6.58 -2.03
N MET A 111 -7.08 5.57 -2.88
CA MET A 111 -6.13 4.46 -3.01
C MET A 111 -5.24 4.72 -4.22
N VAL A 112 -3.95 4.46 -4.07
CA VAL A 112 -2.92 4.74 -5.09
C VAL A 112 -1.98 3.56 -5.27
N PRO A 113 -1.35 3.41 -6.45
CA PRO A 113 -0.31 2.42 -6.65
C PRO A 113 0.89 2.71 -5.73
N LEU A 114 1.17 1.76 -4.84
CA LEU A 114 2.20 1.93 -3.81
C LEU A 114 3.57 2.26 -4.39
N ARG A 115 4.01 1.48 -5.38
CA ARG A 115 5.35 1.62 -5.95
C ARG A 115 5.59 3.02 -6.51
N PHE A 116 4.66 3.49 -7.35
CA PHE A 116 4.77 4.82 -7.94
C PHE A 116 4.95 5.89 -6.86
N VAL A 117 4.08 5.86 -5.85
CA VAL A 117 4.09 6.86 -4.79
C VAL A 117 5.41 6.85 -4.00
N SER A 118 5.82 5.65 -3.56
CA SER A 118 7.02 5.51 -2.74
C SER A 118 8.29 5.88 -3.50
N GLU A 119 8.44 5.40 -4.72
CA GLU A 119 9.60 5.73 -5.57
C GLU A 119 9.64 7.21 -5.93
N SER A 120 8.49 7.82 -6.23
CA SER A 120 8.40 9.25 -6.54
C SER A 120 8.75 10.14 -5.34
N LEU A 121 8.54 9.65 -4.12
CA LEU A 121 8.96 10.32 -2.90
C LEU A 121 10.40 9.96 -2.46
N GLY A 122 11.11 9.14 -3.23
CA GLY A 122 12.48 8.76 -2.99
C GLY A 122 12.67 7.58 -2.03
N ALA A 123 11.65 6.75 -1.82
CA ALA A 123 11.75 5.53 -1.04
C ALA A 123 11.94 4.30 -1.94
N ASN A 124 12.74 3.33 -1.49
CA ASN A 124 12.87 2.05 -2.16
C ASN A 124 11.75 1.11 -1.79
N VAL A 125 11.15 0.44 -2.79
CA VAL A 125 10.07 -0.53 -2.60
C VAL A 125 10.50 -1.90 -3.09
N ALA A 126 10.38 -2.90 -2.21
CA ALA A 126 10.57 -4.31 -2.55
C ALA A 126 9.25 -5.07 -2.35
N TRP A 127 8.99 -6.05 -3.22
CA TRP A 127 7.85 -6.95 -3.13
C TRP A 127 8.34 -8.40 -3.01
N ASP A 128 7.89 -9.08 -1.98
CA ASP A 128 8.06 -10.52 -1.80
C ASP A 128 6.73 -11.20 -2.10
N ALA A 129 6.71 -12.00 -3.16
CA ALA A 129 5.52 -12.69 -3.62
C ALA A 129 5.15 -13.91 -2.77
N GLU A 130 6.13 -14.55 -2.10
CA GLU A 130 5.90 -15.74 -1.29
C GLU A 130 5.20 -15.37 0.02
N THR A 131 5.64 -14.30 0.66
CA THR A 131 5.09 -13.80 1.91
C THR A 131 4.01 -12.73 1.70
N ARG A 132 3.76 -12.31 0.45
CA ARG A 132 2.89 -11.19 0.09
C ARG A 132 3.23 -9.93 0.90
N THR A 133 4.51 -9.64 0.99
CA THR A 133 5.05 -8.55 1.79
C THR A 133 5.62 -7.45 0.92
N VAL A 134 5.22 -6.23 1.21
CA VAL A 134 5.81 -5.00 0.69
C VAL A 134 6.75 -4.43 1.75
N SER A 135 7.98 -4.17 1.38
CA SER A 135 8.94 -3.47 2.22
C SER A 135 9.30 -2.13 1.60
N ILE A 136 9.04 -1.05 2.32
CA ILE A 136 9.38 0.31 1.94
C ILE A 136 10.53 0.76 2.83
N ASN A 137 11.67 1.06 2.21
CA ASN A 137 12.81 1.60 2.92
C ASN A 137 12.97 3.07 2.52
N ASP A 138 12.66 3.93 3.45
CA ASP A 138 12.89 5.35 3.33
C ASP A 138 14.36 5.62 3.61
N VAL A 139 15.15 5.83 2.56
CA VAL A 139 16.54 6.20 2.72
C VAL A 139 16.55 7.70 3.06
N PRO A 140 16.86 8.09 4.30
CA PRO A 140 17.15 9.49 4.56
C PRO A 140 18.28 9.89 3.62
N VAL A 141 18.15 11.04 2.94
CA VAL A 141 19.24 11.58 2.11
C VAL A 141 20.36 11.95 3.07
N SER A 142 21.18 10.97 3.42
CA SER A 142 22.44 11.19 4.09
C SER A 142 23.33 11.86 3.05
N TYR A 143 23.46 13.16 3.14
CA TYR A 143 24.58 13.84 2.53
C TYR A 143 25.82 13.26 3.19
N ALA A 144 26.43 12.27 2.55
CA ALA A 144 27.79 11.91 2.85
C ALA A 144 28.63 13.14 2.50
N VAL A 145 28.82 14.02 3.47
CA VAL A 145 29.87 15.02 3.41
C VAL A 145 31.16 14.22 3.46
N THR A 146 31.64 13.85 2.28
CA THR A 146 33.01 13.38 2.13
C THR A 146 33.88 14.59 2.47
N SER A 147 34.30 14.65 3.74
CA SER A 147 35.38 15.56 4.14
C SER A 147 36.62 15.13 3.37
N VAL A 148 36.91 15.80 2.25
CA VAL A 148 38.18 15.76 1.62
C VAL A 148 39.17 16.45 2.59
N THR A 149 39.83 15.67 3.41
CA THR A 149 41.02 16.14 4.11
C THR A 149 42.08 16.37 3.05
N ALA A 150 42.21 17.62 2.61
CA ALA A 150 43.38 18.05 1.89
C ALA A 150 44.58 17.92 2.85
N SER A 151 45.40 16.90 2.64
CA SER A 151 46.73 16.82 3.23
C SER A 151 47.58 17.87 2.51
N ALA A 152 47.92 18.93 3.20
CA ALA A 152 48.92 19.87 2.74
C ALA A 152 50.29 19.33 3.22
N ASP A 153 51.16 19.00 2.28
CA ASP A 153 52.59 18.97 2.43
C ASP A 153 53.16 20.25 1.88
#